data_494ba312f5e6cb7eb35c169dc8f8199f
#
_entry.id   494ba312f5e6cb7eb35c169dc8f8199f
#
_cell.length_a   1.000
_cell.length_b   1.000
_cell.length_c   1.000
_cell.angle_alpha   90.00
_cell.angle_beta   90.00
_cell.angle_gamma   90.00
#
_symmetry.space_group_name_H-M   'P 1'
#
loop_
_entity.id
_entity.type
_entity.pdbx_description
1 polymer ?
#
loop_
_entity_poly.entity_id
_entity_poly.type
_entity_poly.pdbx_seq_one_letter_code
_entity_poly.pdbx_strand_id
1 'polypeptide(L)'
;AAVRQGTEVRLRTPVVGVAVTGDRVAGVEIADGSRLDAPVVVNAAGPWSSGLNRLAGVEADMAVTTRPLRQEVHTAGAPAGFSFGDGGTVLGDLDLGYYCVPRPDGTILAGGVEADCDPLEWVDDPDEVSPLPTAELFEAQVWRMARRVPGLAVPHRPTGLADVYDVTPDWLPIYDRTSLDGFYVAIGTSGNQFKNAPLVGQAMAELIGACESGHDHDTDPVRVDCHLIGRSLDLGAFSRNRTGSVTSGTVLG
;
A
#
# COMPACT_ATOMS: atom_id res chain seq x y z
N ALA A 1 -3.43 -20.00 2.78
CA ALA A 1 -3.95 -20.52 1.51
C ALA A 1 -2.81 -20.81 0.54
N ALA A 2 -1.98 -19.84 0.15
CA ALA A 2 -0.91 -19.96 -0.84
C ALA A 2 0.08 -21.12 -0.54
N VAL A 3 0.58 -21.24 0.68
CA VAL A 3 1.50 -22.33 1.08
C VAL A 3 0.89 -23.71 0.86
N ARG A 4 -0.43 -23.86 1.09
CA ARG A 4 -1.16 -25.14 0.81
C ARG A 4 -1.24 -25.45 -0.68
N GLN A 5 -0.99 -24.48 -1.55
CA GLN A 5 -0.95 -24.63 -3.01
C GLN A 5 0.49 -24.71 -3.56
N GLY A 6 1.49 -24.87 -2.67
CA GLY A 6 2.87 -25.06 -3.08
C GLY A 6 3.74 -23.82 -3.05
N THR A 7 3.19 -22.65 -2.62
CA THR A 7 4.00 -21.43 -2.48
C THR A 7 5.00 -21.60 -1.33
N GLU A 8 6.28 -21.35 -1.61
CA GLU A 8 7.32 -21.23 -0.60
C GLU A 8 7.33 -19.80 -0.03
N VAL A 9 7.41 -19.67 1.29
CA VAL A 9 7.57 -18.38 1.98
C VAL A 9 8.93 -18.36 2.66
N ARG A 10 9.77 -17.42 2.27
CA ARG A 10 11.10 -17.20 2.86
C ARG A 10 11.06 -15.92 3.70
N LEU A 11 11.17 -16.07 5.00
CA LEU A 11 11.25 -14.97 5.95
C LEU A 11 12.70 -14.54 6.16
N ARG A 12 12.89 -13.26 6.49
CA ARG A 12 14.23 -12.68 6.74
C ARG A 12 15.20 -12.92 5.58
N THR A 13 14.68 -12.76 4.35
CA THR A 13 15.39 -13.03 3.12
C THR A 13 15.38 -11.75 2.27
N PRO A 14 16.21 -10.74 2.61
CA PRO A 14 16.25 -9.48 1.88
C PRO A 14 16.75 -9.70 0.46
N VAL A 15 16.04 -9.14 -0.50
CA VAL A 15 16.46 -9.02 -1.90
C VAL A 15 17.38 -7.81 -2.01
N VAL A 16 18.59 -8.01 -2.53
CA VAL A 16 19.62 -6.97 -2.68
C VAL A 16 19.97 -6.68 -4.13
N GLY A 17 19.44 -7.47 -5.06
CA GLY A 17 19.67 -7.31 -6.50
C GLY A 17 18.59 -7.98 -7.33
N VAL A 18 18.48 -7.54 -8.58
CA VAL A 18 17.63 -8.17 -9.61
C VAL A 18 18.56 -8.67 -10.71
N ALA A 19 18.54 -9.97 -10.93
CA ALA A 19 19.35 -10.61 -11.95
C ALA A 19 18.66 -10.46 -13.31
N VAL A 20 19.41 -10.00 -14.32
CA VAL A 20 18.91 -9.75 -15.68
C VAL A 20 19.76 -10.50 -16.70
N THR A 21 19.12 -11.03 -17.72
CA THR A 21 19.77 -11.66 -18.88
C THR A 21 19.16 -11.11 -20.17
N GLY A 22 19.94 -10.39 -20.94
CA GLY A 22 19.42 -9.60 -22.06
C GLY A 22 18.45 -8.53 -21.55
N ASP A 23 17.24 -8.49 -22.09
CA ASP A 23 16.20 -7.53 -21.72
C ASP A 23 15.16 -8.12 -20.77
N ARG A 24 15.50 -9.25 -20.10
CA ARG A 24 14.55 -9.99 -19.27
C ARG A 24 15.09 -10.26 -17.86
N VAL A 25 14.19 -10.21 -16.88
CA VAL A 25 14.50 -10.67 -15.52
C VAL A 25 14.85 -12.17 -15.53
N ALA A 26 15.86 -12.54 -14.76
CA ALA A 26 16.30 -13.92 -14.61
C ALA A 26 16.22 -14.43 -13.15
N GLY A 27 15.87 -13.54 -12.21
CA GLY A 27 15.72 -13.87 -10.80
C GLY A 27 16.07 -12.72 -9.88
N VAL A 28 16.31 -13.05 -8.61
CA VAL A 28 16.71 -12.07 -7.58
C VAL A 28 17.92 -12.56 -6.81
N GLU A 29 18.74 -11.62 -6.35
CA GLU A 29 19.90 -11.84 -5.49
C GLU A 29 19.53 -11.58 -4.04
N ILE A 30 19.95 -12.46 -3.16
CA ILE A 30 19.63 -12.44 -1.73
C ILE A 30 20.84 -11.95 -0.93
N ALA A 31 20.60 -11.30 0.19
CA ALA A 31 21.65 -10.73 1.04
C ALA A 31 22.67 -11.75 1.56
N ASP A 32 22.34 -13.03 1.62
CA ASP A 32 23.27 -14.13 2.00
C ASP A 32 24.19 -14.56 0.85
N GLY A 33 24.10 -13.92 -0.31
CA GLY A 33 24.87 -14.22 -1.52
C GLY A 33 24.24 -15.31 -2.40
N SER A 34 23.11 -15.87 -2.02
CA SER A 34 22.39 -16.83 -2.86
C SER A 34 21.55 -16.09 -3.93
N ARG A 35 21.13 -16.85 -4.94
CA ARG A 35 20.24 -16.37 -6.01
C ARG A 35 19.03 -17.28 -6.13
N LEU A 36 17.89 -16.66 -6.41
CA LEU A 36 16.65 -17.36 -6.77
C LEU A 36 16.38 -17.08 -8.25
N ASP A 37 16.55 -18.11 -9.06
CA ASP A 37 16.22 -18.01 -10.50
C ASP A 37 14.71 -18.04 -10.69
N ALA A 38 14.21 -17.07 -11.45
CA ALA A 38 12.81 -16.98 -11.80
C ALA A 38 12.63 -16.22 -13.12
N PRO A 39 11.80 -16.70 -14.08
CA PRO A 39 11.51 -16.00 -15.32
C PRO A 39 10.52 -14.84 -15.14
N VAL A 40 9.85 -14.79 -14.01
CA VAL A 40 8.91 -13.74 -13.62
C VAL A 40 9.19 -13.32 -12.18
N VAL A 41 9.28 -12.01 -11.96
CA VAL A 41 9.42 -11.39 -10.65
C VAL A 41 8.35 -10.32 -10.49
N VAL A 42 7.66 -10.31 -9.36
CA VAL A 42 6.68 -9.27 -9.00
C VAL A 42 7.20 -8.46 -7.83
N ASN A 43 7.42 -7.18 -8.04
CA ASN A 43 7.69 -6.25 -6.96
C ASN A 43 6.38 -5.91 -6.23
N ALA A 44 6.27 -6.34 -4.99
CA ALA A 44 5.19 -6.00 -4.06
C ALA A 44 5.79 -5.57 -2.71
N ALA A 45 6.94 -4.88 -2.76
CA ALA A 45 7.77 -4.57 -1.59
C ALA A 45 7.25 -3.39 -0.75
N GLY A 46 6.05 -2.85 -1.04
CA GLY A 46 5.46 -1.75 -0.27
C GLY A 46 6.41 -0.54 -0.21
N PRO A 47 6.73 0.00 0.99
CA PRO A 47 7.58 1.17 1.12
C PRO A 47 8.98 1.06 0.48
N TRP A 48 9.49 -0.15 0.30
CA TRP A 48 10.79 -0.43 -0.34
C TRP A 48 10.70 -0.60 -1.87
N SER A 49 9.52 -0.45 -2.45
CA SER A 49 9.26 -0.73 -3.88
C SER A 49 10.09 0.12 -4.83
N SER A 50 10.28 1.42 -4.55
CA SER A 50 11.11 2.28 -5.38
C SER A 50 12.59 1.85 -5.34
N GLY A 51 13.07 1.37 -4.20
CA GLY A 51 14.40 0.77 -4.06
C GLY A 51 14.57 -0.44 -4.97
N LEU A 52 13.61 -1.37 -4.95
CA LEU A 52 13.64 -2.56 -5.80
C LEU A 52 13.51 -2.22 -7.30
N ASN A 53 12.69 -1.22 -7.67
CA ASN A 53 12.61 -0.72 -9.04
C ASN A 53 13.95 -0.15 -9.53
N ARG A 54 14.68 0.56 -8.67
CA ARG A 54 16.05 1.04 -8.98
C ARG A 54 17.02 -0.12 -9.20
N LEU A 55 16.97 -1.15 -8.35
CA LEU A 55 17.79 -2.36 -8.53
C LEU A 55 17.48 -3.10 -9.83
N ALA A 56 16.23 -3.05 -10.29
CA ALA A 56 15.81 -3.60 -11.57
C ALA A 56 16.11 -2.67 -12.77
N GLY A 57 16.48 -1.41 -12.52
CA GLY A 57 16.77 -0.42 -13.56
C GLY A 57 15.53 0.14 -14.26
N VAL A 58 14.32 -0.04 -13.71
CA VAL A 58 13.05 0.31 -14.37
C VAL A 58 12.41 1.62 -13.89
N GLU A 59 12.92 2.21 -12.80
CA GLU A 59 12.28 3.40 -12.22
C GLU A 59 12.29 4.60 -13.17
N ALA A 60 13.35 4.75 -13.98
CA ALA A 60 13.48 5.85 -14.93
C ALA A 60 12.44 5.83 -16.07
N ASP A 61 11.84 4.67 -16.32
CA ASP A 61 10.85 4.46 -17.40
C ASP A 61 9.39 4.55 -16.87
N MET A 62 9.23 4.96 -15.61
CA MET A 62 7.92 5.09 -14.97
C MET A 62 7.54 6.58 -14.86
N ALA A 63 6.40 6.96 -15.41
CA ALA A 63 5.85 8.30 -15.24
C ALA A 63 5.25 8.50 -13.82
N VAL A 64 4.75 7.43 -13.23
CA VAL A 64 4.25 7.39 -11.85
C VAL A 64 5.13 6.46 -11.03
N THR A 65 5.69 6.98 -9.95
CA THR A 65 6.55 6.25 -9.01
C THR A 65 5.99 6.33 -7.59
N THR A 66 6.58 5.59 -6.65
CA THR A 66 6.16 5.61 -5.24
C THR A 66 7.18 6.30 -4.37
N ARG A 67 6.70 6.89 -3.26
CA ARG A 67 7.55 7.41 -2.20
C ARG A 67 7.08 6.90 -0.84
N PRO A 68 8.00 6.58 0.08
CA PRO A 68 7.66 6.23 1.43
C PRO A 68 7.09 7.44 2.20
N LEU A 69 5.96 7.23 2.87
CA LEU A 69 5.30 8.24 3.69
C LEU A 69 5.07 7.66 5.08
N ARG A 70 5.64 8.30 6.11
CA ARG A 70 5.38 7.93 7.49
C ARG A 70 3.96 8.31 7.88
N GLN A 71 3.25 7.37 8.50
CA GLN A 71 1.90 7.56 9.00
C GLN A 71 1.79 7.09 10.45
N GLU A 72 0.98 7.79 11.22
CA GLU A 72 0.67 7.39 12.59
C GLU A 72 -0.80 7.00 12.73
N VAL A 73 -1.03 5.97 13.51
CA VAL A 73 -2.36 5.63 14.01
C VAL A 73 -2.32 5.57 15.52
N HIS A 74 -3.33 6.15 16.15
CA HIS A 74 -3.41 6.30 17.60
C HIS A 74 -4.55 5.47 18.17
N THR A 75 -4.43 5.11 19.44
CA THR A 75 -5.48 4.36 20.13
C THR A 75 -5.96 5.11 21.35
N ALA A 76 -7.26 5.03 21.61
CA ALA A 76 -7.91 5.55 22.80
C ALA A 76 -8.95 4.54 23.31
N GLY A 77 -9.39 4.66 24.56
CA GLY A 77 -10.47 3.83 25.08
C GLY A 77 -11.79 4.16 24.41
N ALA A 78 -12.52 3.15 23.94
CA ALA A 78 -13.84 3.34 23.34
C ALA A 78 -14.85 3.77 24.42
N PRO A 79 -15.66 4.82 24.20
CA PRO A 79 -16.76 5.13 25.09
C PRO A 79 -17.85 4.05 25.02
N ALA A 80 -18.69 3.99 26.06
CA ALA A 80 -19.83 3.07 26.08
C ALA A 80 -20.73 3.29 24.85
N GLY A 81 -21.14 2.21 24.22
CA GLY A 81 -21.96 2.23 23.00
C GLY A 81 -21.18 2.47 21.71
N PHE A 82 -19.86 2.65 21.76
CA PHE A 82 -19.02 2.85 20.55
C PHE A 82 -17.89 1.81 20.43
N SER A 83 -17.91 0.77 21.24
CA SER A 83 -16.99 -0.36 21.06
C SER A 83 -17.44 -1.25 19.89
N PHE A 84 -16.52 -2.05 19.37
CA PHE A 84 -16.86 -3.03 18.34
C PHE A 84 -17.96 -4.00 18.79
N GLY A 85 -17.92 -4.43 20.05
CA GLY A 85 -18.93 -5.32 20.65
C GLY A 85 -20.32 -4.67 20.79
N ASP A 86 -20.39 -3.36 20.89
CA ASP A 86 -21.62 -2.58 20.98
C ASP A 86 -22.19 -2.17 19.60
N GLY A 87 -21.57 -2.67 18.51
CA GLY A 87 -21.95 -2.30 17.16
C GLY A 87 -21.41 -0.95 16.69
N GLY A 88 -20.33 -0.46 17.30
CA GLY A 88 -19.62 0.73 16.84
C GLY A 88 -19.19 0.60 15.39
N THR A 89 -19.32 1.69 14.63
CA THR A 89 -19.02 1.74 13.19
C THR A 89 -17.72 2.48 12.91
N VAL A 90 -17.15 2.26 11.73
CA VAL A 90 -16.08 3.09 11.21
C VAL A 90 -16.62 4.47 10.89
N LEU A 91 -15.95 5.50 11.35
CA LEU A 91 -16.30 6.90 11.12
C LEU A 91 -15.15 7.57 10.37
N GLY A 92 -15.46 8.28 9.28
CA GLY A 92 -14.58 9.24 8.61
C GLY A 92 -15.15 10.65 8.78
N ASP A 93 -14.35 11.56 9.29
CA ASP A 93 -14.71 12.98 9.43
C ASP A 93 -13.75 13.81 8.57
N LEU A 94 -14.18 14.16 7.36
CA LEU A 94 -13.37 14.93 6.41
C LEU A 94 -13.21 16.38 6.83
N ASP A 95 -14.15 16.94 7.59
CA ASP A 95 -14.06 18.32 8.10
C ASP A 95 -12.94 18.46 9.16
N LEU A 96 -12.73 17.40 9.96
CA LEU A 96 -11.70 17.36 10.98
C LEU A 96 -10.47 16.52 10.57
N GLY A 97 -10.48 15.94 9.38
CA GLY A 97 -9.35 15.27 8.77
C GLY A 97 -8.92 13.98 9.49
N TYR A 98 -9.84 13.22 10.07
CA TYR A 98 -9.52 11.96 10.71
C TYR A 98 -10.52 10.85 10.38
N TYR A 99 -10.09 9.62 10.55
CA TYR A 99 -10.98 8.46 10.63
C TYR A 99 -10.79 7.74 11.98
N CYS A 100 -11.81 7.00 12.40
CA CYS A 100 -11.66 6.09 13.52
C CYS A 100 -12.34 4.75 13.30
N VAL A 101 -11.75 3.72 13.91
CA VAL A 101 -12.20 2.32 13.78
C VAL A 101 -12.30 1.71 15.17
N PRO A 102 -13.51 1.31 15.63
CA PRO A 102 -13.66 0.56 16.88
C PRO A 102 -13.01 -0.82 16.74
N ARG A 103 -12.31 -1.25 17.80
CA ARG A 103 -11.57 -2.50 17.83
C ARG A 103 -12.20 -3.50 18.81
N PRO A 104 -11.99 -4.81 18.59
CA PRO A 104 -12.52 -5.86 19.50
C PRO A 104 -11.95 -5.80 20.92
N ASP A 105 -10.78 -5.18 21.12
CA ASP A 105 -10.12 -5.02 22.41
C ASP A 105 -10.68 -3.88 23.29
N GLY A 106 -11.77 -3.22 22.85
CA GLY A 106 -12.39 -2.10 23.55
C GLY A 106 -11.68 -0.76 23.32
N THR A 107 -10.79 -0.69 22.35
CA THR A 107 -10.17 0.57 21.91
C THR A 107 -10.78 1.12 20.63
N ILE A 108 -10.52 2.39 20.36
CA ILE A 108 -10.74 3.03 19.07
C ILE A 108 -9.36 3.35 18.48
N LEU A 109 -9.14 2.98 17.21
CA LEU A 109 -8.01 3.43 16.45
C LEU A 109 -8.38 4.71 15.71
N ALA A 110 -7.52 5.73 15.73
CA ALA A 110 -7.65 6.96 14.97
C ALA A 110 -6.44 7.15 14.05
N GLY A 111 -6.70 7.70 12.87
CA GLY A 111 -5.65 8.09 11.91
C GLY A 111 -6.06 9.32 11.11
N GLY A 112 -5.09 10.03 10.53
CA GLY A 112 -5.32 11.17 9.67
C GLY A 112 -5.80 10.77 8.27
N VAL A 113 -6.60 11.63 7.63
CA VAL A 113 -7.07 11.47 6.24
C VAL A 113 -6.77 12.68 5.37
N GLU A 114 -6.55 13.86 5.95
CA GLU A 114 -6.40 15.10 5.21
C GLU A 114 -5.01 15.71 5.43
N ALA A 115 -4.27 15.91 4.34
CA ALA A 115 -2.94 16.52 4.38
C ALA A 115 -2.95 17.98 4.90
N ASP A 116 -4.05 18.70 4.70
CA ASP A 116 -4.23 20.06 5.22
C ASP A 116 -4.34 20.08 6.75
N CYS A 117 -4.76 18.97 7.35
CA CYS A 117 -4.87 18.85 8.81
C CYS A 117 -3.60 18.31 9.45
N ASP A 118 -2.93 17.37 8.79
CA ASP A 118 -1.73 16.68 9.27
C ASP A 118 -0.68 16.68 8.15
N PRO A 119 0.43 17.43 8.30
CA PRO A 119 1.48 17.48 7.28
C PRO A 119 2.00 16.10 6.91
N LEU A 120 2.22 15.87 5.62
CA LEU A 120 2.78 14.62 5.11
C LEU A 120 4.27 14.52 5.46
N GLU A 121 4.65 13.47 6.16
CA GLU A 121 6.03 13.19 6.55
C GLU A 121 6.66 12.19 5.58
N TRP A 122 7.27 12.70 4.51
CA TRP A 122 7.98 11.89 3.53
C TRP A 122 9.33 11.44 4.11
N VAL A 123 9.68 10.17 3.90
CA VAL A 123 10.93 9.59 4.39
C VAL A 123 11.76 9.08 3.22
N ASP A 124 13.08 9.07 3.39
CA ASP A 124 13.99 8.58 2.35
C ASP A 124 14.28 7.08 2.52
N ASP A 125 14.39 6.63 3.76
CA ASP A 125 14.64 5.22 4.11
C ASP A 125 13.56 4.71 5.07
N PRO A 126 12.72 3.76 4.62
CA PRO A 126 11.69 3.15 5.48
C PRO A 126 12.25 2.41 6.71
N ASP A 127 13.50 1.93 6.65
CA ASP A 127 14.12 1.18 7.75
C ASP A 127 14.56 2.09 8.90
N GLU A 128 14.68 3.40 8.67
CA GLU A 128 15.07 4.37 9.69
C GLU A 128 13.89 4.99 10.46
N VAL A 129 12.66 4.61 10.11
CA VAL A 129 11.44 5.17 10.69
C VAL A 129 11.18 4.63 12.09
N SER A 130 11.01 5.53 13.07
CA SER A 130 10.59 5.14 14.42
C SER A 130 9.17 4.56 14.39
N PRO A 131 8.93 3.38 14.99
CA PRO A 131 7.59 2.80 15.08
C PRO A 131 6.73 3.43 16.17
N LEU A 132 7.25 4.41 16.92
CA LEU A 132 6.54 5.07 18.00
C LEU A 132 5.79 6.30 17.51
N PRO A 133 4.54 6.52 17.99
CA PRO A 133 3.80 7.72 17.66
C PRO A 133 4.43 8.95 18.35
N THR A 134 4.27 10.11 17.74
CA THR A 134 4.68 11.40 18.29
C THR A 134 3.62 11.96 19.24
N ALA A 135 4.03 12.77 20.21
CA ALA A 135 3.08 13.43 21.12
C ALA A 135 2.23 14.46 20.36
N GLU A 136 2.84 15.19 19.43
CA GLU A 136 2.21 16.26 18.67
C GLU A 136 1.06 15.71 17.79
N LEU A 137 1.31 14.68 17.00
CA LEU A 137 0.30 14.12 16.10
C LEU A 137 -0.77 13.34 16.87
N PHE A 138 -0.37 12.64 17.95
CA PHE A 138 -1.30 12.01 18.87
C PHE A 138 -2.31 13.03 19.45
N GLU A 139 -1.81 14.13 20.01
CA GLU A 139 -2.66 15.16 20.58
C GLU A 139 -3.60 15.75 19.52
N ALA A 140 -3.08 16.10 18.34
CA ALA A 140 -3.86 16.67 17.25
C ALA A 140 -5.01 15.74 16.82
N GLN A 141 -4.73 14.47 16.54
CA GLN A 141 -5.72 13.54 16.00
C GLN A 141 -6.71 13.06 17.08
N VAL A 142 -6.23 12.73 18.27
CA VAL A 142 -7.10 12.24 19.33
C VAL A 142 -8.03 13.36 19.87
N TRP A 143 -7.55 14.60 19.96
CA TRP A 143 -8.41 15.72 20.33
C TRP A 143 -9.44 16.06 19.27
N ARG A 144 -9.11 15.94 17.97
CA ARG A 144 -10.10 16.07 16.89
C ARG A 144 -11.18 15.01 17.00
N MET A 145 -10.80 13.75 17.23
CA MET A 145 -11.74 12.65 17.46
C MET A 145 -12.63 12.92 18.69
N ALA A 146 -12.07 13.40 19.79
CA ALA A 146 -12.82 13.71 21.03
C ALA A 146 -13.92 14.77 20.83
N ARG A 147 -13.80 15.63 19.82
CA ARG A 147 -14.84 16.62 19.49
C ARG A 147 -16.12 15.98 18.91
N ARG A 148 -16.01 14.82 18.29
CA ARG A 148 -17.14 14.09 17.69
C ARG A 148 -17.57 12.86 18.47
N VAL A 149 -16.67 12.32 19.29
CA VAL A 149 -16.93 11.11 20.10
C VAL A 149 -16.97 11.49 21.59
N PRO A 150 -18.14 11.87 22.11
CA PRO A 150 -18.29 12.24 23.51
C PRO A 150 -17.91 11.08 24.44
N GLY A 151 -17.24 11.39 25.53
CA GLY A 151 -16.82 10.37 26.52
C GLY A 151 -15.61 9.54 26.09
N LEU A 152 -14.89 9.94 25.04
CA LEU A 152 -13.63 9.32 24.65
C LEU A 152 -12.62 9.43 25.83
N ALA A 153 -12.09 8.29 26.26
CA ALA A 153 -11.04 8.25 27.26
C ALA A 153 -9.68 8.54 26.61
N VAL A 154 -9.28 9.82 26.60
CA VAL A 154 -8.00 10.25 26.04
C VAL A 154 -6.85 9.79 26.94
N PRO A 155 -5.91 8.96 26.44
CA PRO A 155 -4.75 8.54 27.23
C PRO A 155 -3.82 9.71 27.57
N HIS A 156 -3.13 9.63 28.71
CA HIS A 156 -2.14 10.66 29.15
C HIS A 156 -0.83 10.61 28.37
N ARG A 157 -0.61 9.55 27.60
CA ARG A 157 0.60 9.36 26.78
C ARG A 157 0.20 8.90 25.40
N PRO A 158 0.98 9.22 24.37
CA PRO A 158 0.78 8.66 23.05
C PRO A 158 0.70 7.14 23.07
N THR A 159 -0.34 6.62 22.46
CA THR A 159 -0.58 5.19 22.28
C THR A 159 -0.95 4.93 20.83
N GLY A 160 -0.41 3.88 20.27
CA GLY A 160 -0.59 3.57 18.86
C GLY A 160 0.71 3.09 18.24
N LEU A 161 0.85 3.29 16.96
CA LEU A 161 2.06 2.96 16.21
C LEU A 161 2.27 3.93 15.04
N ALA A 162 3.50 4.03 14.58
CA ALA A 162 3.86 4.62 13.31
C ALA A 162 4.36 3.53 12.36
N ASP A 163 4.05 3.68 11.08
CA ASP A 163 4.48 2.78 10.01
C ASP A 163 4.60 3.58 8.71
N VAL A 164 4.97 2.94 7.62
CA VAL A 164 5.26 3.60 6.35
C VAL A 164 4.33 3.10 5.27
N TYR A 165 3.73 4.04 4.53
CA TYR A 165 2.98 3.75 3.31
C TYR A 165 3.89 3.90 2.09
N ASP A 166 3.59 3.18 1.01
CA ASP A 166 4.11 3.41 -0.33
C ASP A 166 3.09 4.24 -1.11
N VAL A 167 3.37 5.52 -1.32
CA VAL A 167 2.40 6.47 -1.86
C VAL A 167 2.79 6.91 -3.27
N THR A 168 1.81 6.86 -4.17
CA THR A 168 1.90 7.48 -5.51
C THR A 168 1.43 8.93 -5.47
N PRO A 169 1.83 9.78 -6.43
CA PRO A 169 1.39 11.18 -6.46
C PRO A 169 -0.12 11.37 -6.53
N ASP A 170 -0.85 10.42 -7.10
CA ASP A 170 -2.31 10.45 -7.24
C ASP A 170 -3.04 9.50 -6.29
N TRP A 171 -2.35 8.91 -5.34
CA TRP A 171 -2.86 7.96 -4.35
C TRP A 171 -3.51 6.69 -4.93
N LEU A 172 -3.41 6.45 -6.23
CA LEU A 172 -3.84 5.23 -6.89
C LEU A 172 -2.68 4.24 -7.02
N PRO A 173 -2.91 2.94 -6.84
CA PRO A 173 -1.87 1.93 -6.96
C PRO A 173 -1.36 1.79 -8.39
N ILE A 174 -0.22 1.13 -8.54
CA ILE A 174 0.35 0.73 -9.82
C ILE A 174 0.30 -0.80 -9.88
N TYR A 175 -0.46 -1.32 -10.86
CA TYR A 175 -0.56 -2.74 -11.20
C TYR A 175 -0.20 -2.90 -12.67
N ASP A 176 1.08 -3.18 -12.96
CA ASP A 176 1.58 -3.06 -14.32
C ASP A 176 2.76 -4.00 -14.60
N ARG A 177 3.06 -4.16 -15.87
CA ARG A 177 4.38 -4.60 -16.33
C ARG A 177 5.40 -3.46 -16.17
N THR A 178 6.68 -3.74 -16.45
CA THR A 178 7.71 -2.70 -16.56
C THR A 178 8.40 -2.78 -17.93
N SER A 179 9.40 -1.91 -18.16
CA SER A 179 10.26 -1.98 -19.35
C SER A 179 11.18 -3.20 -19.34
N LEU A 180 11.41 -3.84 -18.19
CA LEU A 180 12.16 -5.09 -18.08
C LEU A 180 11.20 -6.28 -18.23
N ASP A 181 11.34 -7.07 -19.27
CA ASP A 181 10.50 -8.23 -19.51
C ASP A 181 10.50 -9.19 -18.32
N GLY A 182 9.32 -9.69 -17.94
CA GLY A 182 9.13 -10.58 -16.81
C GLY A 182 9.19 -9.89 -15.42
N PHE A 183 9.47 -8.58 -15.35
CA PHE A 183 9.42 -7.84 -14.09
C PHE A 183 8.15 -6.99 -14.00
N TYR A 184 7.32 -7.29 -13.01
CA TYR A 184 6.00 -6.68 -12.80
C TYR A 184 5.96 -5.95 -11.47
N VAL A 185 5.01 -5.01 -11.33
CA VAL A 185 4.82 -4.22 -10.11
C VAL A 185 3.37 -4.27 -9.61
N ALA A 186 3.23 -4.45 -8.29
CA ALA A 186 1.98 -4.29 -7.56
C ALA A 186 2.28 -3.43 -6.32
N ILE A 187 2.36 -2.12 -6.51
CA ILE A 187 2.94 -1.14 -5.58
C ILE A 187 2.04 0.10 -5.46
N GLY A 188 2.42 1.04 -4.61
CA GLY A 188 1.71 2.31 -4.47
C GLY A 188 0.35 2.13 -3.79
N THR A 189 0.30 1.30 -2.75
CA THR A 189 -0.96 0.95 -2.07
C THR A 189 -1.60 2.14 -1.36
N SER A 190 -0.82 3.19 -1.09
CA SER A 190 -1.24 4.45 -0.47
C SER A 190 -2.11 4.25 0.79
N GLY A 191 -1.86 3.15 1.53
CA GLY A 191 -2.52 2.80 2.78
C GLY A 191 -3.94 2.22 2.65
N ASN A 192 -4.49 2.04 1.45
CA ASN A 192 -5.92 1.70 1.30
C ASN A 192 -6.23 0.41 0.51
N GLN A 193 -5.24 -0.37 0.06
CA GLN A 193 -5.44 -1.49 -0.87
C GLN A 193 -5.63 -2.86 -0.22
N PHE A 194 -5.50 -3.01 1.10
CA PHE A 194 -5.66 -4.31 1.76
C PHE A 194 -6.98 -5.03 1.41
N LYS A 195 -8.08 -4.27 1.37
CA LYS A 195 -9.40 -4.78 1.00
C LYS A 195 -9.50 -5.33 -0.43
N ASN A 196 -8.62 -4.87 -1.33
CA ASN A 196 -8.64 -5.21 -2.74
C ASN A 196 -7.73 -6.43 -3.07
N ALA A 197 -6.97 -6.95 -2.11
CA ALA A 197 -5.97 -7.99 -2.32
C ALA A 197 -6.45 -9.20 -3.15
N PRO A 198 -7.67 -9.76 -2.96
CA PRO A 198 -8.14 -10.88 -3.77
C PRO A 198 -8.30 -10.53 -5.25
N LEU A 199 -8.87 -9.35 -5.55
CA LEU A 199 -9.05 -8.88 -6.92
C LEU A 199 -7.72 -8.52 -7.57
N VAL A 200 -6.83 -7.87 -6.80
CA VAL A 200 -5.48 -7.53 -7.27
C VAL A 200 -4.68 -8.78 -7.60
N GLY A 201 -4.76 -9.82 -6.76
CA GLY A 201 -4.11 -11.10 -7.05
C GLY A 201 -4.58 -11.73 -8.36
N GLN A 202 -5.90 -11.71 -8.63
CA GLN A 202 -6.46 -12.15 -9.90
C GLN A 202 -5.97 -11.26 -11.06
N ALA A 203 -6.05 -9.94 -10.92
CA ALA A 203 -5.66 -8.98 -11.94
C ALA A 203 -4.18 -9.14 -12.33
N MET A 204 -3.29 -9.29 -11.35
CA MET A 204 -1.86 -9.52 -11.62
C MET A 204 -1.62 -10.86 -12.30
N ALA A 205 -2.35 -11.92 -11.95
CA ALA A 205 -2.21 -13.21 -12.60
C ALA A 205 -2.64 -13.15 -14.09
N GLU A 206 -3.74 -12.45 -14.39
CA GLU A 206 -4.22 -12.25 -15.76
C GLU A 206 -3.27 -11.36 -16.57
N LEU A 207 -2.78 -10.25 -15.98
CA LEU A 207 -1.79 -9.36 -16.59
C LEU A 207 -0.51 -10.12 -16.95
N ILE A 208 0.07 -10.84 -16.00
CA ILE A 208 1.29 -11.62 -16.21
C ILE A 208 1.06 -12.67 -17.29
N GLY A 209 -0.04 -13.42 -17.21
CA GLY A 209 -0.36 -14.46 -18.20
C GLY A 209 -0.51 -13.91 -19.63
N ALA A 210 -1.13 -12.75 -19.77
CA ALA A 210 -1.27 -12.07 -21.06
C ALA A 210 0.09 -11.60 -21.60
N CYS A 211 0.87 -10.87 -20.80
CA CYS A 211 2.17 -10.34 -21.21
C CYS A 211 3.17 -11.48 -21.54
N GLU A 212 3.22 -12.53 -20.73
CA GLU A 212 4.09 -13.69 -20.98
C GLU A 212 3.65 -14.48 -22.24
N SER A 213 2.42 -14.28 -22.73
CA SER A 213 1.92 -14.82 -23.98
C SER A 213 2.11 -13.87 -25.17
N GLY A 214 2.81 -12.75 -24.98
CA GLY A 214 3.14 -11.78 -26.03
C GLY A 214 2.13 -10.64 -26.22
N HIS A 215 1.18 -10.47 -25.30
CA HIS A 215 0.26 -9.33 -25.33
C HIS A 215 0.97 -8.05 -24.90
N ASP A 216 0.79 -6.98 -25.68
CA ASP A 216 1.34 -5.66 -25.39
C ASP A 216 0.36 -4.82 -24.56
N HIS A 217 0.51 -4.91 -23.24
CA HIS A 217 -0.32 -4.19 -22.27
C HIS A 217 -0.21 -2.65 -22.38
N ASP A 218 0.93 -2.13 -22.84
CA ASP A 218 1.15 -0.68 -22.95
C ASP A 218 0.30 -0.07 -24.08
N THR A 219 0.01 -0.81 -25.13
CA THR A 219 -0.82 -0.36 -26.28
C THR A 219 -2.27 -0.83 -26.18
N ASP A 220 -2.51 -2.00 -25.59
CA ASP A 220 -3.84 -2.58 -25.38
C ASP A 220 -3.97 -3.08 -23.93
N PRO A 221 -4.44 -2.24 -23.00
CA PRO A 221 -4.48 -2.60 -21.59
C PRO A 221 -5.35 -3.83 -21.31
N VAL A 222 -4.79 -4.74 -20.52
CA VAL A 222 -5.50 -5.95 -20.06
C VAL A 222 -6.73 -5.57 -19.26
N ARG A 223 -7.84 -6.25 -19.51
CA ARG A 223 -9.11 -6.08 -18.79
C ARG A 223 -9.45 -7.35 -18.04
N VAL A 224 -9.82 -7.19 -16.79
CA VAL A 224 -10.13 -8.28 -15.85
C VAL A 224 -11.62 -8.30 -15.59
N ASP A 225 -12.28 -9.42 -15.85
CA ASP A 225 -13.72 -9.55 -15.64
C ASP A 225 -14.07 -9.76 -14.17
N CYS A 226 -14.82 -8.82 -13.63
CA CYS A 226 -15.36 -8.87 -12.26
C CYS A 226 -16.77 -9.48 -12.29
N HIS A 227 -16.85 -10.80 -12.43
CA HIS A 227 -18.11 -11.54 -12.65
C HIS A 227 -19.19 -11.25 -11.60
N LEU A 228 -18.80 -11.04 -10.32
CA LEU A 228 -19.74 -10.76 -9.23
C LEU A 228 -20.53 -9.46 -9.39
N ILE A 229 -19.97 -8.49 -10.10
CA ILE A 229 -20.59 -7.16 -10.31
C ILE A 229 -20.93 -6.90 -11.78
N GLY A 230 -20.65 -7.86 -12.66
CA GLY A 230 -20.93 -7.75 -14.10
C GLY A 230 -20.17 -6.61 -14.77
N ARG A 231 -18.97 -6.29 -14.31
CA ARG A 231 -18.10 -5.23 -14.85
C ARG A 231 -16.71 -5.76 -15.12
N SER A 232 -15.98 -5.04 -15.96
CA SER A 232 -14.58 -5.29 -16.27
C SER A 232 -13.72 -4.18 -15.67
N LEU A 233 -12.59 -4.56 -15.07
CA LEU A 233 -11.56 -3.67 -14.57
C LEU A 233 -10.53 -3.45 -15.67
N ASP A 234 -10.33 -2.21 -16.11
CA ASP A 234 -9.31 -1.84 -17.07
C ASP A 234 -8.01 -1.52 -16.32
N LEU A 235 -6.97 -2.34 -16.53
CA LEU A 235 -5.68 -2.16 -15.83
C LEU A 235 -4.88 -0.98 -16.37
N GLY A 236 -5.23 -0.40 -17.51
CA GLY A 236 -4.64 0.85 -17.99
C GLY A 236 -4.80 2.01 -17.02
N ALA A 237 -5.87 2.01 -16.21
CA ALA A 237 -6.07 2.98 -15.14
C ALA A 237 -5.00 2.90 -14.03
N PHE A 238 -4.31 1.78 -13.91
CA PHE A 238 -3.26 1.53 -12.92
C PHE A 238 -1.86 1.45 -13.56
N SER A 239 -1.73 1.88 -14.81
CA SER A 239 -0.46 1.85 -15.52
C SER A 239 0.57 2.77 -14.87
N ARG A 240 1.84 2.32 -14.87
CA ARG A 240 3.00 3.14 -14.50
C ARG A 240 3.18 4.38 -15.37
N ASN A 241 2.60 4.36 -16.58
CA ASN A 241 2.70 5.43 -17.58
C ASN A 241 1.43 6.31 -17.65
N ARG A 242 0.48 6.11 -16.73
CA ARG A 242 -0.77 6.90 -16.71
C ARG A 242 -0.48 8.37 -16.49
N THR A 243 -1.32 9.22 -17.03
CA THR A 243 -1.41 10.59 -16.56
C THR A 243 -2.03 10.57 -15.16
N GLY A 244 -1.39 11.21 -14.20
CA GLY A 244 -1.87 11.22 -12.81
C GLY A 244 -3.33 11.68 -12.74
N SER A 245 -4.14 10.96 -11.99
CA SER A 245 -5.54 11.26 -11.77
C SER A 245 -5.71 12.38 -10.75
N VAL A 246 -6.76 13.18 -10.90
CA VAL A 246 -7.19 14.11 -9.85
C VAL A 246 -8.00 13.30 -8.83
N THR A 247 -7.40 13.00 -7.71
CA THR A 247 -8.02 12.29 -6.58
C THR A 247 -8.14 13.24 -5.38
N SER A 248 -8.74 12.75 -4.28
CA SER A 248 -8.75 13.51 -3.02
C SER A 248 -7.34 13.72 -2.44
N GLY A 249 -6.35 12.96 -2.91
CA GLY A 249 -4.97 13.00 -2.37
C GLY A 249 -4.89 12.46 -0.94
N THR A 250 -5.78 11.55 -0.58
CA THR A 250 -5.89 11.00 0.78
C THR A 250 -5.96 9.49 0.79
N VAL A 251 -5.79 8.90 1.97
CA VAL A 251 -5.93 7.46 2.20
C VAL A 251 -7.33 6.91 1.89
N LEU A 252 -8.30 7.77 1.72
CA LEU A 252 -9.67 7.37 1.33
C LEU A 252 -9.84 7.18 -0.18
N GLY A 253 -8.91 7.66 -1.00
CA GLY A 253 -8.87 7.52 -2.46
C GLY A 253 -9.46 8.69 -3.20
#